data_b9abbd6b32e1ca23df5c2fa6f10d0625
#
_entry.id   b9abbd6b32e1ca23df5c2fa6f10d0625
#
_cell.length_a   1.000
_cell.length_b   1.000
_cell.length_c   1.000
_cell.angle_alpha   90.00
_cell.angle_beta   90.00
_cell.angle_gamma   90.00
#
_symmetry.space_group_name_H-M   'P 1'
#
loop_
_entity.id
_entity.type
_entity.pdbx_description
1 polymer ?
#
loop_
_entity_poly.entity_id
_entity_poly.type
_entity_poly.pdbx_seq_one_letter_code
_entity_poly.pdbx_strand_id
1 'polypeptide(L)'
;MMINKITELAKNNHKISDFHLRGGSDIACRIMGDIVIEKNSKIENKDIDDLLKKNCTEEEINIFNTKKELDCAIVLGELRFRANFYKTLKGSAAVLRRIEVKIPKMDSLNLPPV
;
A
#
# COMPACT_ATOMS: atom_id res chain seq x y z
N MET A 1 9.53 -7.48 9.05
CA MET A 1 9.63 -6.66 7.84
C MET A 1 8.36 -5.88 7.61
N MET A 2 8.50 -4.73 6.94
CA MET A 2 7.36 -3.84 6.68
C MET A 2 6.19 -4.54 5.97
N ILE A 3 6.49 -5.28 4.92
CA ILE A 3 5.45 -5.96 4.12
C ILE A 3 4.63 -6.91 4.98
N ASN A 4 5.28 -7.66 5.85
CA ASN A 4 4.59 -8.59 6.74
C ASN A 4 3.70 -7.86 7.73
N LYS A 5 4.16 -6.73 8.22
CA LYS A 5 3.40 -5.93 9.16
C LYS A 5 2.14 -5.36 8.51
N ILE A 6 2.28 -4.83 7.30
CA ILE A 6 1.14 -4.30 6.55
C ILE A 6 0.11 -5.39 6.27
N THR A 7 0.57 -6.56 5.82
CA THR A 7 -0.32 -7.68 5.52
C THR A 7 -1.06 -8.14 6.77
N GLU A 8 -0.35 -8.24 7.86
CA GLU A 8 -0.94 -8.65 9.13
C GLU A 8 -2.01 -7.67 9.59
N LEU A 9 -1.69 -6.38 9.58
CA LEU A 9 -2.64 -5.33 9.97
C LEU A 9 -3.87 -5.35 9.08
N ALA A 10 -3.67 -5.49 7.79
CA ALA A 10 -4.78 -5.48 6.83
C ALA A 10 -5.69 -6.69 7.00
N LYS A 11 -5.11 -7.84 7.30
CA LYS A 11 -5.90 -9.06 7.53
C LYS A 11 -6.68 -9.00 8.84
N ASN A 12 -6.08 -8.41 9.85
CA ASN A 12 -6.68 -8.35 11.16
C ASN A 12 -7.73 -7.25 11.30
N ASN A 13 -7.71 -6.26 10.43
CA ASN A 13 -8.67 -5.17 10.49
C ASN A 13 -9.12 -4.77 9.10
N HIS A 14 -10.31 -5.20 8.71
CA HIS A 14 -10.88 -4.90 7.41
C HIS A 14 -11.29 -3.43 7.26
N LYS A 15 -11.32 -2.70 8.35
CA LYS A 15 -11.71 -1.29 8.34
C LYS A 15 -10.58 -0.36 7.96
N ILE A 16 -9.35 -0.88 7.88
CA ILE A 16 -8.21 -0.07 7.44
C ILE A 16 -8.36 0.15 5.94
N SER A 17 -8.47 1.41 5.54
CA SER A 17 -8.61 1.76 4.13
C SER A 17 -7.29 2.12 3.48
N ASP A 18 -6.41 2.77 4.23
CA ASP A 18 -5.14 3.26 3.69
C ASP A 18 -4.01 3.02 4.68
N PHE A 19 -2.81 2.85 4.12
CA PHE A 19 -1.58 2.84 4.90
C PHE A 19 -0.71 3.98 4.42
N HIS A 20 -0.21 4.79 5.34
CA HIS A 20 0.71 5.87 5.03
C HIS A 20 2.10 5.48 5.48
N LEU A 21 3.01 5.37 4.54
CA LEU A 21 4.37 4.90 4.78
C LEU A 21 5.35 6.05 4.54
N ARG A 22 6.21 6.28 5.50
CA ARG A 22 7.20 7.33 5.39
C ARG A 22 8.48 6.86 6.07
N GLY A 23 9.60 6.99 5.39
CA GLY A 23 10.88 6.60 5.97
C GLY A 23 11.16 7.37 7.24
N GLY A 24 11.55 6.66 8.29
CA GLY A 24 11.81 7.24 9.59
C GLY A 24 10.62 7.38 10.51
N SER A 25 9.46 6.90 10.09
CA SER A 25 8.24 7.03 10.89
C SER A 25 7.54 5.69 11.06
N ASP A 26 6.68 5.62 12.05
CA ASP A 26 5.83 4.45 12.23
C ASP A 26 4.76 4.42 11.13
N ILE A 27 4.22 3.24 10.89
CA ILE A 27 3.14 3.08 9.93
C ILE A 27 1.89 3.79 10.46
N ALA A 28 1.28 4.61 9.63
CA ALA A 28 0.01 5.24 9.96
C ALA A 28 -1.09 4.59 9.14
N CYS A 29 -2.20 4.27 9.78
CA CYS A 29 -3.34 3.65 9.13
C CYS A 29 -4.52 4.59 9.18
N ARG A 30 -5.31 4.61 8.11
CA ARG A 30 -6.59 5.30 8.13
C ARG A 30 -7.67 4.27 8.40
N ILE A 31 -8.38 4.44 9.50
CA ILE A 31 -9.44 3.53 9.91
C ILE A 31 -10.71 4.34 10.07
N MET A 32 -11.68 4.11 9.20
CA MET A 32 -12.96 4.84 9.24
C MET A 32 -12.79 6.36 9.29
N GLY A 33 -11.84 6.87 8.51
CA GLY A 33 -11.59 8.30 8.42
C GLY A 33 -10.58 8.84 9.42
N ASP A 34 -10.26 8.11 10.46
CA ASP A 34 -9.31 8.55 11.47
C ASP A 34 -7.93 7.96 11.23
N ILE A 35 -6.91 8.73 11.55
CA ILE A 35 -5.53 8.28 11.43
C ILE A 35 -5.10 7.65 12.74
N VAL A 36 -4.63 6.41 12.66
CA VAL A 36 -4.12 5.67 13.82
C VAL A 36 -2.67 5.29 13.55
N ILE A 37 -1.80 5.62 14.47
CA ILE A 37 -0.38 5.31 14.35
C ILE A 37 -0.12 3.95 14.98
N GLU A 38 0.50 3.06 14.21
CA GLU A 38 0.88 1.74 14.71
C GLU A 38 2.24 1.89 15.38
N LYS A 39 2.26 1.91 16.70
CA LYS A 39 3.51 2.11 17.45
C LYS A 39 4.49 0.96 17.22
N ASN A 40 5.77 1.28 17.28
CA ASN A 40 6.86 0.31 17.12
C ASN A 40 6.88 -0.35 15.74
N SER A 41 6.41 0.36 14.75
CA SER A 41 6.41 -0.12 13.37
C SER A 41 7.25 0.78 12.46
N LYS A 42 8.28 1.40 13.03
CA LYS A 42 9.13 2.31 12.27
C LYS A 42 9.66 1.65 11.00
N ILE A 43 9.53 2.37 9.91
CA ILE A 43 10.03 1.91 8.63
C ILE A 43 11.17 2.82 8.16
N GLU A 44 11.98 2.28 7.25
CA GLU A 44 13.10 3.02 6.71
C GLU A 44 12.89 3.29 5.24
N ASN A 45 13.65 4.25 4.69
CA ASN A 45 13.55 4.57 3.28
C ASN A 45 13.77 3.35 2.40
N LYS A 46 14.69 2.48 2.79
CA LYS A 46 14.96 1.27 2.01
C LYS A 46 13.77 0.32 1.95
N ASP A 47 12.92 0.34 2.98
CA ASP A 47 11.73 -0.51 2.99
C ASP A 47 10.76 -0.08 1.90
N ILE A 48 10.63 1.22 1.71
CA ILE A 48 9.78 1.77 0.65
C ILE A 48 10.38 1.51 -0.71
N ASP A 49 11.69 1.68 -0.84
CA ASP A 49 12.39 1.40 -2.09
C ASP A 49 12.29 -0.08 -2.47
N ASP A 50 12.39 -0.97 -1.49
CA ASP A 50 12.24 -2.40 -1.73
C ASP A 50 10.83 -2.74 -2.19
N LEU A 51 9.84 -2.12 -1.59
CA LEU A 51 8.45 -2.31 -1.98
C LEU A 51 8.24 -1.88 -3.43
N LEU A 52 8.82 -0.75 -3.80
CA LEU A 52 8.78 -0.24 -5.17
C LEU A 52 9.44 -1.22 -6.14
N LYS A 53 10.64 -1.69 -5.81
CA LYS A 53 11.38 -2.60 -6.68
C LYS A 53 10.69 -3.94 -6.88
N LYS A 54 10.02 -4.43 -5.85
CA LYS A 54 9.34 -5.72 -5.94
C LYS A 54 8.07 -5.66 -6.79
N ASN A 55 7.44 -4.51 -6.87
CA ASN A 55 6.13 -4.40 -7.48
C ASN A 55 6.11 -3.60 -8.78
N CYS A 56 7.18 -2.93 -9.11
CA CYS A 56 7.22 -2.03 -10.27
C CYS A 56 8.30 -2.46 -11.26
N THR A 57 8.09 -2.14 -12.52
CA THR A 57 9.05 -2.42 -13.58
C THR A 57 10.17 -1.38 -13.53
N GLU A 58 11.28 -1.65 -14.23
CA GLU A 58 12.35 -0.69 -14.35
C GLU A 58 11.89 0.61 -14.94
N GLU A 59 11.00 0.53 -15.92
CA GLU A 59 10.45 1.72 -16.56
C GLU A 59 9.67 2.55 -15.55
N GLU A 60 8.86 1.92 -14.72
CA GLU A 60 8.10 2.61 -13.68
C GLU A 60 9.04 3.24 -12.65
N ILE A 61 10.10 2.53 -12.28
CA ILE A 61 11.08 3.05 -11.33
C ILE A 61 11.79 4.27 -11.91
N ASN A 62 12.10 4.24 -13.19
CA ASN A 62 12.70 5.40 -13.86
C ASN A 62 11.76 6.60 -13.87
N ILE A 63 10.48 6.36 -14.07
CA ILE A 63 9.47 7.42 -14.01
C ILE A 63 9.46 8.03 -12.61
N PHE A 64 9.49 7.19 -11.58
CA PHE A 64 9.52 7.66 -10.21
C PHE A 64 10.75 8.52 -9.93
N ASN A 65 11.91 8.07 -10.40
CA ASN A 65 13.16 8.81 -10.18
C ASN A 65 13.17 10.14 -10.90
N THR A 66 12.51 10.22 -12.05
CA THR A 66 12.47 11.43 -12.86
C THR A 66 11.38 12.40 -12.40
N LYS A 67 10.18 11.90 -12.21
CA LYS A 67 9.02 12.73 -11.87
C LYS A 67 8.80 12.89 -10.37
N LYS A 68 9.50 12.11 -9.56
CA LYS A 68 9.36 12.13 -8.10
C LYS A 68 8.00 11.64 -7.60
N GLU A 69 7.25 11.00 -8.47
CA GLU A 69 5.95 10.46 -8.13
C GLU A 69 5.61 9.30 -9.05
N LEU A 70 4.95 8.29 -8.53
CA LEU A 70 4.51 7.15 -9.32
C LEU A 70 3.25 6.57 -8.70
N ASP A 71 2.25 6.36 -9.56
CA ASP A 71 0.99 5.72 -9.19
C ASP A 71 0.98 4.34 -9.82
N CYS A 72 0.78 3.31 -9.03
CA CYS A 72 0.75 1.95 -9.56
C CYS A 72 -0.07 1.04 -8.67
N ALA A 73 -0.37 -0.15 -9.19
CA ALA A 73 -1.05 -1.17 -8.40
C ALA A 73 0.00 -2.13 -7.86
N ILE A 74 -0.14 -2.53 -6.61
CA ILE A 74 0.77 -3.50 -6.01
C ILE A 74 -0.03 -4.63 -5.38
N VAL A 75 0.64 -5.77 -5.23
CA VAL A 75 0.06 -6.95 -4.60
C VAL A 75 0.95 -7.39 -3.45
N LEU A 76 0.37 -7.55 -2.28
CA LEU A 76 1.07 -8.06 -1.12
C LEU A 76 0.32 -9.30 -0.64
N GLY A 77 0.85 -10.48 -0.99
CA GLY A 77 0.16 -11.72 -0.73
C GLY A 77 -1.15 -11.77 -1.51
N GLU A 78 -2.25 -11.89 -0.83
CA GLU A 78 -3.57 -11.90 -1.47
C GLU A 78 -4.21 -10.52 -1.53
N LEU A 79 -3.56 -9.54 -0.96
CA LEU A 79 -4.10 -8.20 -0.85
C LEU A 79 -3.64 -7.34 -2.01
N ARG A 80 -4.55 -6.52 -2.49
CA ARG A 80 -4.25 -5.58 -3.58
C ARG A 80 -4.39 -4.16 -3.08
N PHE A 81 -3.45 -3.32 -3.51
CA PHE A 81 -3.44 -1.92 -3.14
C PHE A 81 -3.17 -1.06 -4.36
N ARG A 82 -3.77 0.12 -4.35
CA ARG A 82 -3.35 1.15 -5.26
C ARG A 82 -2.31 1.96 -4.50
N ALA A 83 -1.11 2.06 -5.05
CA ALA A 83 0.00 2.71 -4.37
C ALA A 83 0.36 4.02 -5.06
N ASN A 84 0.58 5.05 -4.26
CA ASN A 84 1.16 6.29 -4.74
C ASN A 84 2.48 6.46 -4.02
N PHE A 85 3.57 6.36 -4.77
CA PHE A 85 4.92 6.59 -4.25
C PHE A 85 5.32 8.01 -4.58
N TYR A 86 5.93 8.71 -3.63
CA TYR A 86 6.40 10.06 -3.88
C TYR A 86 7.67 10.32 -3.07
N LYS A 87 8.47 11.28 -3.55
CA LYS A 87 9.69 11.66 -2.87
C LYS A 87 9.45 12.85 -1.97
N THR A 88 10.08 12.82 -0.81
CA THR A 88 10.02 13.92 0.15
C THR A 88 11.43 14.44 0.38
N LEU A 89 11.55 15.51 1.12
CA LEU A 89 12.86 16.05 1.48
C LEU A 89 13.69 15.05 2.28
N LYS A 90 13.03 14.14 2.97
CA LYS A 90 13.72 13.15 3.82
C LYS A 90 13.88 11.79 3.18
N GLY A 91 13.33 11.58 2.00
CA GLY A 91 13.43 10.31 1.31
C GLY A 91 12.15 9.96 0.56
N SER A 92 11.78 8.71 0.62
CA SER A 92 10.60 8.23 -0.10
C SER A 92 9.42 8.03 0.84
N ALA A 93 8.22 8.15 0.30
CA ALA A 93 7.00 7.88 1.02
C ALA A 93 6.00 7.19 0.10
N ALA A 94 5.01 6.56 0.67
CA ALA A 94 3.98 5.90 -0.12
C ALA A 94 2.66 5.91 0.63
N VAL A 95 1.58 5.98 -0.14
CA VAL A 95 0.23 5.78 0.37
C VAL A 95 -0.32 4.56 -0.33
N LEU A 96 -0.74 3.57 0.46
CA LEU A 96 -1.33 2.36 -0.08
C LEU A 96 -2.81 2.37 0.22
N ARG A 97 -3.62 2.47 -0.82
CA ARG A 97 -5.07 2.41 -0.68
C ARG A 97 -5.53 1.00 -0.96
N ARG A 98 -6.24 0.43 0.00
CA ARG A 98 -6.74 -0.92 -0.15
C ARG A 98 -7.79 -1.00 -1.24
N ILE A 99 -7.61 -1.94 -2.15
CA ILE A 99 -8.60 -2.22 -3.18
C ILE A 99 -9.43 -3.38 -2.69
N GLU A 100 -10.72 -3.15 -2.52
CA GLU A 100 -11.61 -4.23 -2.19
C GLU A 100 -11.89 -5.02 -3.45
N VAL A 101 -11.30 -6.19 -3.52
CA VAL A 101 -11.64 -7.10 -4.59
C VAL A 101 -12.73 -8.00 -4.05
N LYS A 102 -13.94 -7.69 -4.37
CA LYS A 102 -15.01 -8.62 -4.08
C LYS A 102 -14.94 -9.68 -5.15
N ILE A 103 -14.47 -10.84 -4.78
CA ILE A 103 -14.53 -11.96 -5.67
C ILE A 103 -15.98 -12.45 -5.57
N PRO A 104 -16.77 -12.24 -6.61
CA PRO A 104 -18.16 -12.68 -6.52
C PRO A 104 -18.19 -14.18 -6.41
N LYS A 105 -18.99 -14.67 -5.50
CA LYS A 105 -19.21 -16.09 -5.40
C LYS A 105 -20.07 -16.48 -6.59
N MET A 106 -20.01 -17.72 -6.95
CA MET A 106 -20.75 -18.18 -8.12
C MET A 106 -22.22 -17.84 -8.04
N ASP A 107 -22.78 -17.98 -6.87
CA ASP A 107 -24.19 -17.65 -6.68
C ASP A 107 -24.48 -16.17 -6.86
N SER A 108 -23.56 -15.32 -6.47
CA SER A 108 -23.77 -13.90 -6.62
C SER A 108 -23.57 -13.44 -8.05
N LEU A 109 -22.97 -14.25 -8.88
CA LEU A 109 -22.84 -13.92 -10.28
C LEU A 109 -24.15 -13.99 -11.00
N ASN A 110 -25.04 -14.56 -10.37
CA ASN A 110 -26.32 -14.55 -10.95
C ASN A 110 -26.85 -13.24 -11.11
N LEU A 111 -26.11 -12.57 -10.73
CA LEU A 111 -26.48 -11.46 -10.94
C LEU A 111 -26.32 -10.98 -12.05
N PRO A 112 -26.53 -10.82 -12.44
CA PRO A 112 -26.57 -10.40 -13.39
C PRO A 112 -26.36 -10.36 -14.28
N PRO A 113 -26.51 -10.51 -14.49
CA PRO A 113 -26.10 -10.12 -15.17
C PRO A 113 -26.25 -9.33 -15.85
N VAL A 114 -26.41 -9.12 -15.80
CA VAL A 114 -26.61 -8.44 -16.36
C VAL A 114 -26.80 -8.15 -16.79
#